data_6c3e12776ff94f525fd43f934721740d
#
_entry.id   6c3e12776ff94f525fd43f934721740d
#
_cell.length_a   1.000
_cell.length_b   1.000
_cell.length_c   1.000
_cell.angle_alpha   90.00
_cell.angle_beta   90.00
_cell.angle_gamma   90.00
#
_symmetry.space_group_name_H-M   'P 1'
#
loop_
_entity.id
_entity.type
_entity.pdbx_description
1 polymer ?
#
loop_
_entity_poly.entity_id
_entity_poly.type
_entity_poly.pdbx_seq_one_letter_code
_entity_poly.pdbx_strand_id
1 'polypeptide(L)'
;MKNNYKITKHAIERYSERINYSQKSVIQAMLKDLRSFNKRIVNVGKKKYVFGKNYKEFVIEKNNKGIEVVITVIKHDRDEKEKAIEKRMREREEYLSIMKELTNEDIDKRK
;
A
#
# COMPACT_ATOMS: atom_id res chain seq x y z
N MET A 1 -7.18 15.90 10.08
CA MET A 1 -8.08 14.93 9.45
C MET A 1 -7.64 13.51 9.72
N LYS A 2 -8.59 12.71 10.09
CA LYS A 2 -8.30 11.32 10.44
C LYS A 2 -8.32 10.45 9.19
N ASN A 3 -7.23 9.77 8.94
CA ASN A 3 -7.22 8.74 7.92
C ASN A 3 -7.88 7.50 8.50
N ASN A 4 -9.08 7.22 8.05
CA ASN A 4 -9.80 6.04 8.49
C ASN A 4 -9.41 4.87 7.59
N TYR A 5 -8.55 3.99 8.14
CA TYR A 5 -8.20 2.77 7.46
C TYR A 5 -9.08 1.64 7.96
N LYS A 6 -9.57 0.83 7.03
CA LYS A 6 -10.10 -0.47 7.39
C LYS A 6 -8.98 -1.47 7.27
N ILE A 7 -8.91 -2.39 8.22
CA ILE A 7 -7.85 -3.38 8.24
C ILE A 7 -8.47 -4.77 8.14
N THR A 8 -8.06 -5.54 7.12
CA THR A 8 -8.61 -6.88 6.93
C THR A 8 -8.07 -7.83 8.00
N LYS A 9 -8.81 -8.90 8.24
CA LYS A 9 -8.39 -9.95 9.16
C LYS A 9 -7.04 -10.54 8.71
N HIS A 10 -6.88 -10.73 7.41
CA HIS A 10 -5.64 -11.22 6.83
C HIS A 10 -4.45 -10.31 7.16
N ALA A 11 -4.63 -8.99 7.04
CA ALA A 11 -3.58 -8.03 7.37
C ALA A 11 -3.19 -8.11 8.84
N ILE A 12 -4.19 -8.24 9.73
CA ILE A 12 -3.95 -8.38 11.16
C ILE A 12 -3.16 -9.65 11.44
N GLU A 13 -3.54 -10.74 10.81
CA GLU A 13 -2.84 -12.02 10.98
C GLU A 13 -1.40 -11.93 10.50
N ARG A 14 -1.17 -11.35 9.34
CA ARG A 14 0.18 -11.19 8.80
C ARG A 14 1.06 -10.33 9.70
N TYR A 15 0.51 -9.26 10.22
CA TYR A 15 1.25 -8.39 11.11
C TYR A 15 1.55 -9.11 12.44
N SER A 16 0.58 -9.81 13.00
CA SER A 16 0.72 -10.49 14.27
C SER A 16 1.66 -11.69 14.24
N GLU A 17 1.85 -12.31 13.08
CA GLU A 17 2.84 -13.38 12.92
C GLU A 17 4.25 -12.92 13.29
N ARG A 18 4.49 -11.62 13.17
CA ARG A 18 5.81 -11.03 13.42
C ARG A 18 5.94 -10.47 14.84
N ILE A 19 4.81 -10.23 15.49
CA ILE A 19 4.76 -9.58 16.79
C ILE A 19 3.67 -10.24 17.62
N ASN A 20 4.03 -10.80 18.75
CA ASN A 20 3.09 -11.48 19.67
C ASN A 20 2.27 -10.46 20.46
N TYR A 21 1.34 -9.80 19.81
CA TYR A 21 0.44 -8.87 20.46
C TYR A 21 -1.00 -9.37 20.42
N SER A 22 -1.82 -8.88 21.35
CA SER A 22 -3.25 -9.07 21.25
C SER A 22 -3.76 -8.39 19.97
N GLN A 23 -4.90 -8.87 19.45
CA GLN A 23 -5.47 -8.32 18.22
C GLN A 23 -5.68 -6.82 18.29
N LYS A 24 -6.15 -6.33 19.43
CA LYS A 24 -6.36 -4.90 19.64
C LYS A 24 -5.06 -4.11 19.58
N SER A 25 -4.00 -4.64 20.20
CA SER A 25 -2.68 -4.01 20.17
C SER A 25 -2.07 -4.01 18.78
N VAL A 26 -2.33 -5.07 18.00
CA VAL A 26 -1.85 -5.17 16.61
C VAL A 26 -2.46 -4.07 15.77
N ILE A 27 -3.76 -3.85 15.87
CA ILE A 27 -4.45 -2.80 15.11
C ILE A 27 -3.87 -1.43 15.45
N GLN A 28 -3.68 -1.15 16.73
CA GLN A 28 -3.10 0.12 17.16
C GLN A 28 -1.68 0.31 16.65
N ALA A 29 -0.87 -0.75 16.70
CA ALA A 29 0.50 -0.71 16.20
C ALA A 29 0.54 -0.46 14.70
N MET A 30 -0.34 -1.10 13.94
CA MET A 30 -0.44 -0.89 12.49
C MET A 30 -0.83 0.54 12.15
N LEU A 31 -1.80 1.10 12.87
CA LEU A 31 -2.22 2.48 12.64
C LEU A 31 -1.11 3.47 12.98
N LYS A 32 -0.35 3.18 14.03
CA LYS A 32 0.79 3.99 14.41
C LYS A 32 1.87 3.98 13.31
N ASP A 33 2.16 2.81 12.77
CA ASP A 33 3.11 2.68 11.66
C ASP A 33 2.64 3.45 10.42
N LEU A 34 1.35 3.38 10.11
CA LEU A 34 0.78 4.07 8.96
C LEU A 34 0.78 5.60 9.12
N ARG A 35 0.78 6.09 10.34
CA ARG A 35 0.82 7.52 10.64
C ARG A 35 2.25 8.05 10.80
N SER A 36 3.24 7.19 10.72
CA SER A 36 4.63 7.56 10.88
C SER A 36 5.07 8.54 9.80
N PHE A 37 5.93 9.49 10.15
CA PHE A 37 6.46 10.45 9.20
C PHE A 37 7.53 9.86 8.28
N ASN A 38 8.25 8.86 8.75
CA ASN A 38 9.35 8.27 7.98
C ASN A 38 8.87 7.08 7.18
N LYS A 39 7.98 7.33 6.25
CA LYS A 39 7.45 6.30 5.37
C LYS A 39 7.56 6.73 3.92
N ARG A 40 7.66 5.77 3.05
CA ARG A 40 7.68 6.01 1.61
C ARG A 40 6.43 5.38 1.01
N ILE A 41 5.78 6.12 0.14
CA ILE A 41 4.51 5.70 -0.46
C ILE A 41 4.64 5.64 -1.97
N VAL A 42 4.18 4.53 -2.54
CA VAL A 42 4.10 4.37 -4.00
C VAL A 42 2.64 4.08 -4.35
N ASN A 43 2.04 4.94 -5.14
CA ASN A 43 0.65 4.77 -5.57
C ASN A 43 0.60 4.16 -6.96
N VAL A 44 -0.19 3.09 -7.12
CA VAL A 44 -0.39 2.43 -8.41
C VAL A 44 -1.91 2.25 -8.59
N GLY A 45 -2.54 3.18 -9.28
CA GLY A 45 -3.99 3.18 -9.46
C GLY A 45 -4.70 3.31 -8.12
N LYS A 46 -5.55 2.34 -7.82
CA LYS A 46 -6.28 2.30 -6.54
C LYS A 46 -5.45 1.72 -5.41
N LYS A 47 -4.30 1.14 -5.74
CA LYS A 47 -3.41 0.51 -4.75
C LYS A 47 -2.38 1.50 -4.26
N LYS A 48 -2.04 1.37 -3.00
CA LYS A 48 -1.06 2.21 -2.32
C LYS A 48 -0.15 1.31 -1.52
N TYR A 49 1.13 1.42 -1.77
CA TYR A 49 2.14 0.62 -1.08
C TYR A 49 2.90 1.54 -0.12
N VAL A 50 2.77 1.27 1.18
CA VAL A 50 3.40 2.10 2.21
C VAL A 50 4.54 1.32 2.85
N PHE A 51 5.76 1.81 2.66
CA PHE A 51 6.95 1.22 3.24
C PHE A 51 7.26 1.94 4.56
N GLY A 52 7.00 1.26 5.66
CA GLY A 52 7.16 1.81 6.99
C GLY A 52 8.40 1.31 7.70
N LYS A 53 8.41 1.46 9.00
CA LYS A 53 9.52 1.03 9.85
C LYS A 53 9.66 -0.48 9.83
N ASN A 54 10.86 -0.96 10.16
CA ASN A 54 11.18 -2.38 10.27
C ASN A 54 10.92 -3.15 8.98
N TYR A 55 11.12 -2.48 7.83
CA TYR A 55 11.05 -3.10 6.49
C TYR A 55 9.69 -3.72 6.18
N LYS A 56 8.62 -3.13 6.73
CA LYS A 56 7.27 -3.57 6.46
C LYS A 56 6.67 -2.80 5.28
N GLU A 57 5.95 -3.52 4.45
CA GLU A 57 5.21 -2.93 3.35
C GLU A 57 3.72 -3.19 3.58
N PHE A 58 2.94 -2.13 3.69
CA PHE A 58 1.48 -2.22 3.80
C PHE A 58 0.89 -2.09 2.42
N VAL A 59 0.09 -3.08 2.02
CA VAL A 59 -0.62 -3.04 0.75
C VAL A 59 -2.03 -2.55 1.04
N ILE A 60 -2.37 -1.39 0.49
CA ILE A 60 -3.63 -0.71 0.74
C ILE A 60 -4.37 -0.52 -0.59
N GLU A 61 -5.67 -0.74 -0.58
CA GLU A 61 -6.49 -0.51 -1.77
C GLU A 61 -7.70 0.33 -1.38
N LYS A 62 -8.00 1.32 -2.21
CA LYS A 62 -9.16 2.17 -1.99
C LYS A 62 -10.39 1.47 -2.55
N ASN A 63 -11.44 1.35 -1.73
CA ASN A 63 -12.68 0.72 -2.17
C ASN A 63 -13.58 1.70 -2.91
N ASN A 64 -14.76 1.24 -3.34
CA ASN A 64 -15.71 2.06 -4.11
C ASN A 64 -16.23 3.27 -3.34
N LYS A 65 -16.16 3.23 -2.02
CA LYS A 65 -16.59 4.34 -1.16
C LYS A 65 -15.46 5.31 -0.84
N GLY A 66 -14.27 5.08 -1.41
CA GLY A 66 -13.11 5.92 -1.14
C GLY A 66 -12.40 5.60 0.16
N ILE A 67 -12.74 4.49 0.81
CA ILE A 67 -12.11 4.10 2.07
C ILE A 67 -10.86 3.28 1.76
N GLU A 68 -9.77 3.60 2.43
CA GLU A 68 -8.52 2.86 2.30
C GLU A 68 -8.57 1.59 3.14
N VAL A 69 -8.38 0.45 2.49
CA VAL A 69 -8.43 -0.87 3.13
C VAL A 69 -7.04 -1.48 3.12
N VAL A 70 -6.51 -1.78 4.30
CA VAL A 70 -5.23 -2.48 4.41
C VAL A 70 -5.47 -3.96 4.14
N ILE A 71 -5.01 -4.43 2.97
CA ILE A 71 -5.26 -5.80 2.50
C ILE A 71 -4.29 -6.78 3.11
N THR A 72 -3.02 -6.43 3.17
CA THR A 72 -1.99 -7.31 3.71
C THR A 72 -0.78 -6.50 4.16
N VAL A 73 0.12 -7.16 4.88
CA VAL A 73 1.38 -6.60 5.32
C VAL A 73 2.47 -7.58 4.94
N ILE A 74 3.51 -7.09 4.26
CA ILE A 74 4.64 -7.90 3.84
C ILE A 74 5.86 -7.42 4.61
N LYS A 75 6.61 -8.33 5.18
CA LYS A 75 7.88 -7.98 5.79
C LYS A 75 9.01 -8.32 4.85
N HIS A 76 9.87 -7.35 4.58
CA HIS A 76 11.04 -7.52 3.73
C HIS A 76 12.29 -7.64 4.58
N ASP A 77 13.31 -8.27 4.03
CA ASP A 77 14.62 -8.25 4.63
C ASP A 77 15.28 -6.89 4.32
N ARG A 78 16.30 -6.56 5.10
CA ARG A 78 17.00 -5.29 4.95
C ARG A 78 17.45 -5.05 3.50
N ASP A 79 18.00 -6.08 2.87
CA ASP A 79 18.54 -5.98 1.51
C ASP A 79 17.46 -5.97 0.44
N GLU A 80 16.23 -6.38 0.79
CA GLU A 80 15.12 -6.47 -0.16
C GLU A 80 14.26 -5.21 -0.21
N LYS A 81 14.38 -4.34 0.77
CA LYS A 81 13.54 -3.16 0.87
C LYS A 81 13.65 -2.27 -0.37
N GLU A 82 14.87 -1.95 -0.78
CA GLU A 82 15.08 -1.08 -1.94
C GLU A 82 14.58 -1.73 -3.22
N LYS A 83 14.79 -3.03 -3.37
CA LYS A 83 14.29 -3.77 -4.52
C LYS A 83 12.77 -3.78 -4.57
N ALA A 84 12.13 -3.89 -3.41
CA ALA A 84 10.68 -3.87 -3.31
C ALA A 84 10.13 -2.50 -3.71
N ILE A 85 10.78 -1.42 -3.27
CA ILE A 85 10.38 -0.07 -3.64
C ILE A 85 10.53 0.13 -5.15
N GLU A 86 11.66 -0.29 -5.72
CA GLU A 86 11.89 -0.19 -7.16
C GLU A 86 10.85 -0.97 -7.96
N LYS A 87 10.49 -2.14 -7.49
CA LYS A 87 9.46 -2.96 -8.13
C LYS A 87 8.13 -2.21 -8.20
N ARG A 88 7.72 -1.58 -7.09
CA ARG A 88 6.47 -0.82 -7.04
C ARG A 88 6.53 0.43 -7.91
N MET A 89 7.68 1.07 -7.96
CA MET A 89 7.86 2.24 -8.83
C MET A 89 7.77 1.85 -10.31
N ARG A 90 8.31 0.70 -10.69
CA ARG A 90 8.16 0.21 -12.06
C ARG A 90 6.71 -0.10 -12.39
N GLU A 91 5.99 -0.73 -11.47
CA GLU A 91 4.56 -0.99 -11.64
C GLU A 91 3.78 0.31 -11.83
N ARG A 92 4.16 1.34 -11.10
CA ARG A 92 3.55 2.67 -11.23
C ARG A 92 3.79 3.25 -12.62
N GLU A 93 5.02 3.16 -13.11
CA GLU A 93 5.36 3.68 -14.42
C GLU A 93 4.62 2.93 -15.53
N GLU A 94 4.54 1.62 -15.43
CA GLU A 94 3.78 0.81 -16.38
C GLU A 94 2.30 1.19 -16.37
N TYR A 95 1.73 1.35 -15.18
CA TYR A 95 0.35 1.75 -15.03
C TYR A 95 0.10 3.12 -15.68
N LEU A 96 0.96 4.09 -15.43
CA LEU A 96 0.83 5.43 -15.99
C LEU A 96 0.98 5.42 -17.51
N SER A 97 1.87 4.59 -18.05
CA SER A 97 2.03 4.43 -19.49
C SER A 97 0.77 3.88 -20.13
N ILE A 98 0.20 2.85 -19.53
CA ILE A 98 -1.03 2.24 -20.04
C ILE A 98 -2.19 3.25 -20.02
N MET A 99 -2.31 3.98 -18.92
CA MET A 99 -3.37 4.99 -18.81
C MET A 99 -3.20 6.11 -19.82
N LYS A 100 -1.98 6.49 -20.10
CA LYS A 100 -1.69 7.51 -21.10
C LYS A 100 -2.06 7.04 -22.50
N GLU A 101 -1.75 5.80 -22.84
CA GLU A 101 -2.11 5.22 -24.13
C GLU A 101 -3.63 5.14 -24.30
N LEU A 102 -4.33 4.70 -23.27
CA LEU A 102 -5.78 4.62 -23.29
C LEU A 102 -6.43 6.00 -23.48
N THR A 103 -5.89 7.00 -22.81
CA THR A 103 -6.38 8.37 -22.95
C THR A 103 -6.15 8.91 -24.36
N ASN A 104 -5.00 8.61 -24.95
CA ASN A 104 -4.71 9.03 -26.33
C ASN A 104 -5.63 8.33 -27.33
N GLU A 105 -5.90 7.06 -27.15
CA GLU A 105 -6.82 6.32 -27.99
C GLU A 105 -8.23 6.90 -27.91
N ASP A 106 -8.68 7.26 -26.73
CA ASP A 106 -9.99 7.88 -26.53
C ASP A 106 -10.09 9.22 -27.25
N ILE A 107 -9.04 10.00 -27.23
CA ILE A 107 -8.98 11.27 -27.91
C ILE A 107 -9.06 11.07 -29.43
N ASP A 108 -8.33 10.08 -29.93
CA ASP A 108 -8.36 9.77 -31.37
C ASP A 108 -9.72 9.29 -31.84
N LYS A 109 -10.43 8.51 -31.01
CA LYS A 109 -11.75 8.03 -31.34
C LYS A 109 -12.82 9.12 -31.41
N ARG A 110 -12.57 10.25 -30.77
CA ARG A 110 -13.51 11.38 -30.74
C ARG A 110 -13.40 12.30 -31.95
N LYS A 111 -12.42 12.11 -32.77
CA LYS A 111 -12.24 12.92 -33.98
C LYS A 111 -13.21 12.55 -35.10
#